data_d403fa54ea64fa094d68df82497ec659
#
_entry.id   d403fa54ea64fa094d68df82497ec659
#
_cell.length_a   1.000
_cell.length_b   1.000
_cell.length_c   1.000
_cell.angle_alpha   90.00
_cell.angle_beta   90.00
_cell.angle_gamma   90.00
#
_symmetry.space_group_name_H-M   'P 1'
#
loop_
_entity.id
_entity.type
_entity.pdbx_description
1 polymer ?
#
loop_
_entity_poly.entity_id
_entity_poly.type
_entity_poly.pdbx_seq_one_letter_code
_entity_poly.pdbx_strand_id
1 'polypeptide(L)'
;MAIKKSTYTGTTGRLMLHSPYAAQVPAEAIISHTFNEAVAAADVLELAYLPPFCRPLRVDMVTVGTGAVTATVGLMSGEVGSTDPARTSGSEIFNAVTPTTEQRAALASLVAVEPAGVARSIGVRFSGNVAANATTKLHFRICYATGR
;
A
#
# COMPACT_ATOMS: atom_id res chain seq x y z
N MET A 1 -16.91 1.57 -6.76
CA MET A 1 -15.53 1.30 -6.31
C MET A 1 -15.47 -0.13 -5.82
N ALA A 2 -14.53 -0.90 -6.31
CA ALA A 2 -14.24 -2.22 -5.78
C ALA A 2 -12.88 -2.21 -5.07
N ILE A 3 -12.74 -3.02 -4.02
CA ILE A 3 -11.46 -3.24 -3.35
C ILE A 3 -10.84 -4.49 -3.94
N LYS A 4 -9.72 -4.29 -4.63
CA LYS A 4 -8.91 -5.36 -5.18
C LYS A 4 -7.84 -5.77 -4.18
N LYS A 5 -7.44 -7.02 -4.21
CA LYS A 5 -6.42 -7.54 -3.31
C LYS A 5 -5.09 -7.64 -4.03
N SER A 6 -4.01 -7.24 -3.34
CA SER A 6 -2.66 -7.48 -3.85
C SER A 6 -2.31 -8.97 -3.77
N THR A 7 -1.24 -9.36 -4.41
CA THR A 7 -0.69 -10.72 -4.25
C THR A 7 -0.40 -11.03 -2.77
N TYR A 8 -0.06 -10.03 -1.97
CA TYR A 8 0.21 -10.17 -0.55
C TYR A 8 -1.07 -10.30 0.29
N THR A 9 -2.10 -9.51 -0.01
CA THR A 9 -3.38 -9.50 0.74
C THR A 9 -4.44 -10.44 0.17
N GLY A 10 -4.13 -11.17 -0.88
CA GLY A 10 -5.03 -12.10 -1.55
C GLY A 10 -5.44 -13.30 -0.69
N THR A 11 -6.26 -14.17 -1.27
CA THR A 11 -7.02 -15.20 -0.55
C THR A 11 -6.18 -16.21 0.23
N THR A 12 -4.96 -16.48 -0.20
CA THR A 12 -4.10 -17.52 0.40
C THR A 12 -3.03 -16.98 1.33
N GLY A 13 -2.83 -15.67 1.36
CA GLY A 13 -1.68 -15.09 2.04
C GLY A 13 -1.98 -13.85 2.84
N ARG A 14 -3.13 -13.76 3.48
CA ARG A 14 -3.46 -12.61 4.32
C ARG A 14 -2.57 -12.56 5.56
N LEU A 15 -1.31 -12.28 5.31
CA LEU A 15 -0.34 -12.12 6.36
C LEU A 15 -0.17 -10.64 6.65
N MET A 16 -0.39 -10.28 7.88
CA MET A 16 0.01 -8.98 8.38
C MET A 16 1.54 -8.87 8.32
N LEU A 17 2.04 -7.69 7.98
CA LEU A 17 3.47 -7.43 8.10
C LEU A 17 3.91 -7.73 9.53
N HIS A 18 5.11 -8.29 9.67
CA HIS A 18 5.63 -8.70 10.97
C HIS A 18 5.74 -7.50 11.89
N SER A 19 5.19 -7.61 13.10
CA SER A 19 5.34 -6.56 14.09
C SER A 19 6.77 -6.57 14.66
N PRO A 20 7.44 -5.41 14.76
CA PRO A 20 8.73 -5.34 15.44
C PRO A 20 8.64 -5.77 16.90
N TYR A 21 9.59 -6.58 17.34
CA TYR A 21 9.61 -7.08 18.72
C TYR A 21 9.97 -6.03 19.78
N ALA A 22 10.66 -4.98 19.37
CA ALA A 22 11.07 -3.91 20.27
C ALA A 22 10.68 -2.55 19.70
N ALA A 23 10.32 -1.63 20.58
CA ALA A 23 10.02 -0.26 20.20
C ALA A 23 11.21 0.39 19.47
N GLN A 24 10.92 1.10 18.38
CA GLN A 24 11.90 1.83 17.58
C GLN A 24 12.90 0.95 16.81
N VAL A 25 12.79 -0.36 16.87
CA VAL A 25 13.53 -1.26 15.99
C VAL A 25 12.78 -1.35 14.66
N PRO A 26 13.38 -0.90 13.55
CA PRO A 26 12.68 -0.95 12.25
C PRO A 26 12.59 -2.38 11.74
N ALA A 27 11.45 -2.67 11.11
CA ALA A 27 11.25 -3.83 10.25
C ALA A 27 11.10 -3.34 8.82
N GLU A 28 11.49 -4.16 7.87
CA GLU A 28 11.38 -3.85 6.44
C GLU A 28 10.68 -4.98 5.72
N ALA A 29 9.80 -4.63 4.78
CA ALA A 29 9.15 -5.59 3.91
C ALA A 29 9.16 -5.07 2.48
N ILE A 30 9.36 -5.98 1.53
CA ILE A 30 9.22 -5.72 0.10
C ILE A 30 8.04 -6.53 -0.39
N ILE A 31 7.07 -5.84 -1.00
CA ILE A 31 5.87 -6.43 -1.56
C ILE A 31 5.92 -6.27 -3.06
N SER A 32 5.84 -7.39 -3.78
CA SER A 32 5.76 -7.41 -5.23
C SER A 32 4.39 -7.92 -5.63
N HIS A 33 3.55 -7.04 -6.15
CA HIS A 33 2.23 -7.38 -6.66
C HIS A 33 2.31 -7.56 -8.17
N THR A 34 1.78 -8.68 -8.67
CA THR A 34 1.58 -8.93 -10.10
C THR A 34 0.12 -8.68 -10.45
N PHE A 35 -0.14 -7.90 -11.49
CA PHE A 35 -1.50 -7.57 -11.93
C PHE A 35 -2.12 -8.74 -12.69
N ASN A 36 -2.44 -9.83 -11.98
CA ASN A 36 -3.17 -10.97 -12.54
C ASN A 36 -4.65 -10.65 -12.78
N GLU A 37 -5.14 -9.60 -12.15
CA GLU A 37 -6.47 -9.05 -12.31
C GLU A 37 -6.37 -7.57 -12.66
N ALA A 38 -7.25 -7.10 -13.53
CA ALA A 38 -7.31 -5.69 -13.91
C ALA A 38 -7.76 -4.84 -12.70
N VAL A 39 -7.14 -3.67 -12.55
CA VAL A 39 -7.51 -2.66 -11.55
C VAL A 39 -8.00 -1.43 -12.31
N ALA A 40 -9.28 -1.11 -12.14
CA ALA A 40 -9.87 0.08 -12.75
C ALA A 40 -9.48 1.34 -11.98
N ALA A 41 -9.60 2.50 -12.62
CA ALA A 41 -9.32 3.80 -12.00
C ALA A 41 -10.18 4.08 -10.76
N ALA A 42 -11.38 3.51 -10.70
CA ALA A 42 -12.28 3.64 -9.55
C ALA A 42 -11.99 2.65 -8.41
N ASP A 43 -11.11 1.67 -8.65
CA ASP A 43 -10.83 0.62 -7.67
C ASP A 43 -9.69 1.02 -6.73
N VAL A 44 -9.66 0.37 -5.59
CA VAL A 44 -8.55 0.46 -4.63
C VAL A 44 -7.87 -0.90 -4.55
N LEU A 45 -6.57 -0.93 -4.79
CA LEU A 45 -5.75 -2.12 -4.54
C LEU A 45 -5.33 -2.10 -3.07
N GLU A 46 -5.87 -3.02 -2.27
CA GLU A 46 -5.41 -3.22 -0.90
C GLU A 46 -4.08 -3.97 -0.93
N LEU A 47 -2.99 -3.23 -0.70
CA LEU A 47 -1.64 -3.70 -0.96
C LEU A 47 -1.07 -4.51 0.20
N ALA A 48 -1.20 -4.02 1.42
CA ALA A 48 -0.62 -4.60 2.62
C ALA A 48 -1.36 -4.16 3.89
N TYR A 49 -1.06 -4.80 5.01
CA TYR A 49 -1.60 -4.47 6.32
C TYR A 49 -0.49 -3.97 7.24
N LEU A 50 -0.56 -2.70 7.63
CA LEU A 50 0.35 -2.13 8.62
C LEU A 50 -0.06 -2.59 10.02
N PRO A 51 0.85 -3.19 10.82
CA PRO A 51 0.53 -3.65 12.16
C PRO A 51 0.07 -2.53 13.11
N PRO A 52 -0.66 -2.87 14.20
CA PRO A 52 -1.01 -1.90 15.22
C PRO A 52 0.22 -1.21 15.81
N PHE A 53 0.05 0.05 16.21
CA PHE A 53 1.08 0.89 16.83
C PHE A 53 2.32 1.14 15.98
N CYS A 54 2.29 0.76 14.69
CA CYS A 54 3.38 1.00 13.77
C CYS A 54 3.14 2.24 12.92
N ARG A 55 4.24 2.89 12.57
CA ARG A 55 4.29 3.99 11.61
C ARG A 55 5.32 3.69 10.52
N PRO A 56 5.09 4.15 9.30
CA PRO A 56 6.10 4.03 8.26
C PRO A 56 7.25 5.00 8.51
N LEU A 57 8.48 4.52 8.32
CA LEU A 57 9.70 5.31 8.40
C LEU A 57 10.27 5.64 7.03
N ARG A 58 10.08 4.73 6.08
CA ARG A 58 10.51 4.87 4.69
C ARG A 58 9.57 4.06 3.80
N VAL A 59 9.16 4.65 2.71
CA VAL A 59 8.36 3.97 1.69
C VAL A 59 8.92 4.30 0.32
N ASP A 60 9.22 3.27 -0.46
CA ASP A 60 9.63 3.38 -1.86
C ASP A 60 8.67 2.56 -2.72
N MET A 61 8.38 3.04 -3.92
CA MET A 61 7.48 2.38 -4.87
C MET A 61 7.99 2.53 -6.29
N VAL A 62 7.86 1.47 -7.07
CA VAL A 62 8.10 1.48 -8.52
C VAL A 62 7.14 0.52 -9.20
N THR A 63 6.69 0.86 -10.39
CA THR A 63 5.88 -0.03 -11.22
C THR A 63 6.60 -0.35 -12.53
N VAL A 64 6.28 -1.52 -13.07
CA VAL A 64 6.74 -1.98 -14.38
C VAL A 64 5.50 -2.35 -15.21
N GLY A 65 5.39 -1.78 -16.40
CA GLY A 65 4.34 -2.12 -17.35
C GLY A 65 2.99 -1.44 -17.12
N THR A 66 2.87 -0.52 -16.15
CA THR A 66 1.60 0.18 -15.88
C THR A 66 1.35 1.36 -16.83
N GLY A 67 2.34 1.78 -17.61
CA GLY A 67 2.24 2.96 -18.45
C GLY A 67 2.30 4.26 -17.63
N ALA A 68 1.77 5.34 -18.20
CA ALA A 68 1.87 6.69 -17.64
C ALA A 68 0.78 7.02 -16.60
N VAL A 69 0.18 6.02 -15.95
CA VAL A 69 -0.80 6.26 -14.89
C VAL A 69 -0.11 6.77 -13.64
N THR A 70 -0.77 7.68 -12.93
CA THR A 70 -0.30 8.10 -11.61
C THR A 70 -0.87 7.21 -10.51
N ALA A 71 -0.14 7.07 -9.42
CA ALA A 71 -0.56 6.30 -8.26
C ALA A 71 -0.72 7.22 -7.04
N THR A 72 -1.77 6.99 -6.29
CA THR A 72 -2.03 7.63 -5.00
C THR A 72 -2.06 6.54 -3.94
N VAL A 73 -1.25 6.67 -2.90
CA VAL A 73 -1.08 5.66 -1.86
C VAL A 73 -1.35 6.27 -0.50
N GLY A 74 -2.17 5.60 0.28
CA GLY A 74 -2.49 6.04 1.63
C GLY A 74 -3.08 4.92 2.47
N LEU A 75 -3.54 5.28 3.66
CA LEU A 75 -4.19 4.36 4.57
C LEU A 75 -5.66 4.22 4.21
N MET A 76 -6.18 3.02 4.37
CA MET A 76 -7.60 2.74 4.13
C MET A 76 -8.38 2.79 5.45
N SER A 77 -9.61 3.27 5.36
CA SER A 77 -10.57 3.19 6.45
C SER A 77 -11.15 1.78 6.59
N GLY A 78 -11.82 1.53 7.70
CA GLY A 78 -12.51 0.26 7.95
C GLY A 78 -11.57 -0.88 8.33
N GLU A 79 -12.16 -2.06 8.45
CA GLU A 79 -11.45 -3.26 8.88
C GLU A 79 -10.52 -3.79 7.78
N VAL A 80 -9.32 -4.21 8.17
CA VAL A 80 -8.35 -4.83 7.26
C VAL A 80 -8.96 -6.10 6.64
N GLY A 81 -8.77 -6.26 5.33
CA GLY A 81 -9.30 -7.41 4.59
C GLY A 81 -10.78 -7.32 4.21
N SER A 82 -11.52 -6.35 4.70
CA SER A 82 -12.92 -6.13 4.33
C SER A 82 -13.04 -5.71 2.86
N THR A 83 -14.07 -6.20 2.19
CA THR A 83 -14.43 -5.80 0.81
C THR A 83 -15.54 -4.75 0.79
N ASP A 84 -15.87 -4.15 1.93
CA ASP A 84 -16.90 -3.11 2.03
C ASP A 84 -16.57 -1.94 1.08
N PRO A 85 -17.43 -1.64 0.09
CA PRO A 85 -17.19 -0.56 -0.86
C PRO A 85 -17.25 0.85 -0.24
N ALA A 86 -17.72 0.98 1.01
CA ALA A 86 -17.71 2.24 1.75
C ALA A 86 -16.31 2.60 2.30
N ARG A 87 -15.35 1.69 2.27
CA ARG A 87 -13.98 1.97 2.69
C ARG A 87 -13.34 3.00 1.75
N THR A 88 -12.62 3.93 2.36
CA THR A 88 -11.87 4.96 1.62
C THR A 88 -10.38 4.69 1.67
N SER A 89 -9.64 5.23 0.71
CA SER A 89 -8.17 5.21 0.69
C SER A 89 -7.66 6.63 0.60
N GLY A 90 -6.73 6.97 1.47
CA GLY A 90 -6.11 8.29 1.53
C GLY A 90 -4.98 8.50 0.55
N SER A 91 -4.25 9.60 0.74
CA SER A 91 -3.10 10.02 -0.08
C SER A 91 -1.90 10.40 0.78
N GLU A 92 -1.85 9.89 2.01
CA GLU A 92 -0.87 10.32 3.01
C GLU A 92 0.56 9.96 2.63
N ILE A 93 0.77 8.87 1.88
CA ILE A 93 2.11 8.38 1.53
C ILE A 93 2.56 8.95 0.19
N PHE A 94 1.74 8.76 -0.85
CA PHE A 94 1.98 9.33 -2.18
C PHE A 94 0.71 9.97 -2.71
N ASN A 95 0.85 11.15 -3.29
CA ASN A 95 -0.26 11.86 -3.91
C ASN A 95 0.01 12.05 -5.41
N ALA A 96 -0.64 11.24 -6.24
CA ALA A 96 -0.59 11.32 -7.70
C ALA A 96 0.83 11.32 -8.29
N VAL A 97 1.70 10.43 -7.82
CA VAL A 97 3.05 10.26 -8.37
C VAL A 97 3.05 9.32 -9.58
N THR A 98 4.00 9.50 -10.49
CA THR A 98 4.19 8.60 -11.64
C THR A 98 5.22 7.51 -11.27
N PRO A 99 4.80 6.29 -10.97
CA PRO A 99 5.67 5.28 -10.37
C PRO A 99 6.51 4.47 -11.37
N THR A 100 6.55 4.86 -12.64
CA THR A 100 7.40 4.21 -13.66
C THR A 100 8.89 4.37 -13.37
N THR A 101 9.25 5.35 -12.56
CA THR A 101 10.56 5.48 -11.92
C THR A 101 10.37 5.37 -10.40
N GLU A 102 11.41 4.91 -9.70
CA GLU A 102 11.33 4.74 -8.25
C GLU A 102 10.94 6.05 -7.57
N GLN A 103 9.88 6.00 -6.78
CA GLN A 103 9.37 7.10 -5.97
C GLN A 103 9.65 6.81 -4.50
N ARG A 104 10.11 7.83 -3.79
CA ARG A 104 10.28 7.79 -2.34
C ARG A 104 9.32 8.77 -1.68
N ALA A 105 8.61 8.30 -0.67
CA ALA A 105 7.71 9.16 0.09
C ALA A 105 8.48 10.24 0.84
N ALA A 106 7.93 11.46 0.84
CA ALA A 106 8.51 12.57 1.56
C ALA A 106 8.46 12.32 3.08
N LEU A 107 9.52 12.68 3.78
CA LEU A 107 9.58 12.51 5.24
C LEU A 107 8.41 13.20 5.94
N ALA A 108 8.04 14.40 5.50
CA ALA A 108 6.90 15.13 6.07
C ALA A 108 5.59 14.36 5.97
N SER A 109 5.37 13.63 4.86
CA SER A 109 4.19 12.78 4.68
C SER A 109 4.19 11.61 5.65
N LEU A 110 5.33 10.97 5.84
CA LEU A 110 5.45 9.81 6.75
C LEU A 110 5.31 10.21 8.21
N VAL A 111 5.86 11.36 8.60
CA VAL A 111 5.71 11.88 9.96
C VAL A 111 4.26 12.19 10.31
N ALA A 112 3.47 12.59 9.33
CA ALA A 112 2.03 12.85 9.51
C ALA A 112 1.19 11.58 9.72
N VAL A 113 1.73 10.39 9.42
CA VAL A 113 1.05 9.12 9.68
C VAL A 113 1.25 8.71 11.13
N GLU A 114 0.26 9.02 11.97
CA GLU A 114 0.31 8.67 13.39
C GLU A 114 0.08 7.17 13.61
N PRO A 115 0.76 6.55 14.59
CA PRO A 115 0.46 5.18 15.00
C PRO A 115 -0.99 5.06 15.48
N ALA A 116 -1.61 3.92 15.21
CA ALA A 116 -2.97 3.62 15.68
C ALA A 116 -3.01 2.27 16.41
N GLY A 117 -3.92 2.14 17.36
CA GLY A 117 -4.08 0.92 18.14
C GLY A 117 -4.67 -0.27 17.38
N VAL A 118 -4.98 -0.08 16.10
CA VAL A 118 -5.54 -1.11 15.21
C VAL A 118 -4.68 -1.22 13.95
N ALA A 119 -4.68 -2.41 13.36
CA ALA A 119 -4.08 -2.61 12.05
C ALA A 119 -4.81 -1.79 10.98
N ARG A 120 -4.08 -1.29 10.00
CA ARG A 120 -4.62 -0.49 8.90
C ARG A 120 -4.13 -1.03 7.57
N SER A 121 -4.99 -1.01 6.56
CA SER A 121 -4.59 -1.38 5.20
C SER A 121 -3.91 -0.21 4.51
N ILE A 122 -2.93 -0.52 3.67
CA ILE A 122 -2.34 0.42 2.72
C ILE A 122 -3.02 0.20 1.39
N GLY A 123 -3.65 1.24 0.86
CA GLY A 123 -4.38 1.21 -0.40
C GLY A 123 -3.67 2.00 -1.49
N VAL A 124 -3.75 1.49 -2.72
CA VAL A 124 -3.23 2.15 -3.92
C VAL A 124 -4.38 2.39 -4.88
N ARG A 125 -4.48 3.63 -5.37
CA ARG A 125 -5.41 4.01 -6.45
C ARG A 125 -4.60 4.51 -7.63
N PHE A 126 -5.04 4.15 -8.83
CA PHE A 126 -4.44 4.63 -10.07
C PHE A 126 -5.34 5.64 -10.77
N SER A 127 -4.74 6.60 -11.49
CA SER A 127 -5.50 7.59 -12.27
C SER A 127 -6.16 7.01 -13.52
N GLY A 128 -5.77 5.82 -13.92
CA GLY A 128 -6.29 5.12 -15.09
C GLY A 128 -6.34 3.61 -14.84
N ASN A 129 -6.94 2.89 -15.79
CA ASN A 129 -7.04 1.46 -15.70
C ASN A 129 -5.68 0.80 -15.91
N VAL A 130 -5.36 -0.18 -15.07
CA VAL A 130 -4.20 -1.07 -15.22
C VAL A 130 -4.74 -2.43 -15.66
N ALA A 131 -4.39 -2.86 -16.87
CA ALA A 131 -4.86 -4.13 -17.40
C ALA A 131 -4.18 -5.32 -16.72
N ALA A 132 -4.89 -6.44 -16.67
CA ALA A 132 -4.31 -7.70 -16.22
C ALA A 132 -3.17 -8.13 -17.16
N ASN A 133 -1.99 -8.34 -16.61
CA ASN A 133 -0.82 -8.81 -17.34
C ASN A 133 0.20 -9.41 -16.38
N ALA A 134 0.66 -10.62 -16.65
CA ALA A 134 1.63 -11.32 -15.81
C ALA A 134 3.00 -10.61 -15.70
N THR A 135 3.32 -9.70 -16.63
CA THR A 135 4.57 -8.92 -16.61
C THR A 135 4.42 -7.55 -15.98
N THR A 136 3.19 -7.09 -15.74
CA THR A 136 2.92 -5.82 -15.06
C THR A 136 3.00 -6.03 -13.55
N LYS A 137 3.88 -5.28 -12.90
CA LYS A 137 4.17 -5.44 -11.48
C LYS A 137 4.25 -4.10 -10.76
N LEU A 138 3.92 -4.12 -9.48
CA LEU A 138 4.16 -3.04 -8.54
C LEU A 138 5.07 -3.57 -7.44
N HIS A 139 6.22 -2.92 -7.25
CA HIS A 139 7.13 -3.20 -6.15
C HIS A 139 7.02 -2.09 -5.12
N PHE A 140 6.81 -2.49 -3.88
CA PHE A 140 6.59 -1.59 -2.76
C PHE A 140 7.46 -2.02 -1.59
N ARG A 141 8.32 -1.12 -1.14
CA ARG A 141 9.14 -1.34 0.05
C ARG A 141 8.66 -0.43 1.17
N ILE A 142 8.46 -1.01 2.33
CA ILE A 142 8.11 -0.27 3.53
C ILE A 142 9.04 -0.64 4.66
N CYS A 143 9.65 0.38 5.27
CA CYS A 143 10.34 0.27 6.54
C CYS A 143 9.44 0.92 7.60
N TYR A 144 9.18 0.23 8.68
CA TYR A 144 8.25 0.65 9.72
C TYR A 144 8.75 0.24 11.09
N ALA A 145 8.28 0.94 12.11
CA ALA A 145 8.60 0.64 13.51
C ALA A 145 7.41 0.97 14.39
N THR A 146 7.37 0.35 15.58
CA THR A 146 6.49 0.82 16.62
C THR A 146 6.98 2.17 17.12
N GLY A 147 6.06 3.10 17.34
CA GLY A 147 6.44 4.44 17.73
C GLY A 147 5.25 5.23 18.26
N ARG A 148 5.55 6.39 18.77
CA ARG A 148 4.57 7.36 19.24
C ARG A 148 4.56 8.59 18.35
#